data_210df65add7cb75bac3b28a2863d48c4
#
_entry.id   210df65add7cb75bac3b28a2863d48c4
#
_cell.length_a   1.000
_cell.length_b   1.000
_cell.length_c   1.000
_cell.angle_alpha   90.00
_cell.angle_beta   90.00
_cell.angle_gamma   90.00
#
_symmetry.space_group_name_H-M   'P 1'
#
loop_
_entity.id
_entity.type
_entity.pdbx_description
1 polymer ?
#
loop_
_entity_poly.entity_id
_entity_poly.type
_entity_poly.pdbx_seq_one_letter_code
_entity_poly.pdbx_strand_id
1 'polypeptide(L)'
;VGFTSLGLFSRATGLIDLLGQTVSSAILRVATPALAADHRAGHSLVGPYAKGTAIFTGIAWPFMGGVALMSGDIIALLFGPQWHEAAPLATLLALAGLPYALTMLAPNALAATGQIRRRLSVALWYGPTHLACVGLAAFWNLHAVAAVFVIGNLVQVAMYTRHLTEVLKATPRELFAPSWVSVQLTLGCCAGLGLAQLASHELSLPLIPRIVLCVVAGAGAWLACAALLRHPAMTEVRRALTHLRSRHA
;
A
#
# COMPACT_ATOMS: atom_id res chain seq x y z
N VAL A 1 1.40 -11.59 25.15
CA VAL A 1 0.75 -12.38 24.06
C VAL A 1 1.35 -13.78 24.00
N GLY A 2 0.50 -14.80 23.86
CA GLY A 2 0.94 -16.20 23.77
C GLY A 2 1.23 -16.64 22.34
N PHE A 3 1.62 -17.91 22.15
CA PHE A 3 1.92 -18.49 20.83
C PHE A 3 0.73 -18.40 19.85
N THR A 4 -0.50 -18.56 20.32
CA THR A 4 -1.72 -18.40 19.52
C THR A 4 -1.82 -17.00 18.95
N SER A 5 -1.59 -15.98 19.77
CA SER A 5 -1.61 -14.57 19.34
C SER A 5 -0.52 -14.25 18.31
N LEU A 6 0.67 -14.84 18.47
CA LEU A 6 1.74 -14.73 17.49
C LEU A 6 1.35 -15.38 16.15
N GLY A 7 0.67 -16.52 16.20
CA GLY A 7 0.11 -17.19 15.02
C GLY A 7 -0.90 -16.30 14.28
N LEU A 8 -1.85 -15.70 14.99
CA LEU A 8 -2.86 -14.79 14.44
C LEU A 8 -2.20 -13.57 13.79
N PHE A 9 -1.23 -12.95 14.46
CA PHE A 9 -0.48 -11.82 13.93
C PHE A 9 0.30 -12.18 12.66
N SER A 10 0.99 -13.34 12.67
CA SER A 10 1.74 -13.82 11.51
C SER A 10 0.85 -14.08 10.29
N ARG A 11 -0.38 -14.58 10.46
CA ARG A 11 -1.32 -14.78 9.36
C ARG A 11 -1.85 -13.43 8.82
N ALA A 12 -2.17 -12.51 9.73
CA ALA A 12 -2.63 -11.17 9.35
C ALA A 12 -1.56 -10.38 8.58
N THR A 13 -0.31 -10.38 9.06
CA THR A 13 0.80 -9.68 8.36
C THR A 13 1.19 -10.37 7.08
N GLY A 14 1.27 -11.71 7.06
CA GLY A 14 1.64 -12.48 5.87
C GLY A 14 0.75 -12.21 4.66
N LEU A 15 -0.55 -12.00 4.87
CA LEU A 15 -1.48 -11.61 3.82
C LEU A 15 -1.09 -10.26 3.17
N ILE A 16 -0.76 -9.28 3.98
CA ILE A 16 -0.41 -7.93 3.53
C ILE A 16 0.96 -7.92 2.87
N ASP A 17 1.93 -8.62 3.46
CA ASP A 17 3.31 -8.66 2.99
C ASP A 17 3.45 -9.35 1.64
N LEU A 18 2.73 -10.43 1.41
CA LEU A 18 2.85 -11.25 0.19
C LEU A 18 2.57 -10.41 -1.07
N LEU A 19 1.55 -9.57 -1.04
CA LEU A 19 1.18 -8.72 -2.16
C LEU A 19 1.88 -7.36 -2.11
N GLY A 20 2.06 -6.80 -0.91
CA GLY A 20 2.77 -5.53 -0.71
C GLY A 20 4.20 -5.59 -1.25
N GLN A 21 4.95 -6.64 -0.94
CA GLN A 21 6.33 -6.81 -1.41
C GLN A 21 6.41 -6.98 -2.92
N THR A 22 5.49 -7.73 -3.53
CA THR A 22 5.48 -7.95 -4.98
C THR A 22 5.26 -6.63 -5.74
N VAL A 23 4.24 -5.87 -5.36
CA VAL A 23 3.93 -4.58 -5.99
C VAL A 23 5.04 -3.56 -5.74
N SER A 24 5.51 -3.47 -4.48
CA SER A 24 6.58 -2.54 -4.10
C SER A 24 7.86 -2.81 -4.88
N SER A 25 8.30 -4.06 -4.95
CA SER A 25 9.54 -4.42 -5.64
C SER A 25 9.48 -4.15 -7.14
N ALA A 26 8.32 -4.36 -7.78
CA ALA A 26 8.14 -4.07 -9.21
C ALA A 26 8.28 -2.56 -9.49
N ILE A 27 7.63 -1.73 -8.68
CA ILE A 27 7.68 -0.27 -8.85
C ILE A 27 9.06 0.28 -8.52
N LEU A 28 9.71 -0.19 -7.45
CA LEU A 28 11.03 0.28 -7.05
C LEU A 28 12.11 -0.03 -8.08
N ARG A 29 12.03 -1.16 -8.78
CA ARG A 29 12.98 -1.49 -9.86
C ARG A 29 12.98 -0.47 -10.99
N VAL A 30 11.85 0.16 -11.27
CA VAL A 30 11.72 1.17 -12.32
C VAL A 30 11.94 2.58 -11.76
N ALA A 31 11.33 2.90 -10.63
CA ALA A 31 11.36 4.25 -10.06
C ALA A 31 12.76 4.63 -9.55
N THR A 32 13.49 3.70 -8.92
CA THR A 32 14.82 4.02 -8.34
C THR A 32 15.84 4.48 -9.40
N PRO A 33 16.08 3.74 -10.50
CA PRO A 33 17.00 4.20 -11.53
C PRO A 33 16.50 5.45 -12.26
N ALA A 34 15.19 5.63 -12.44
CA ALA A 34 14.62 6.83 -13.04
C ALA A 34 14.90 8.08 -12.20
N LEU A 35 14.63 8.02 -10.88
CA LEU A 35 14.95 9.12 -9.97
C LEU A 35 16.46 9.48 -9.97
N ALA A 36 17.33 8.46 -10.01
CA ALA A 36 18.77 8.69 -10.06
C ALA A 36 19.22 9.30 -11.40
N ALA A 37 18.59 8.93 -12.52
CA ALA A 37 18.88 9.49 -13.84
C ALA A 37 18.45 10.95 -13.92
N ASP A 38 17.25 11.29 -13.48
CA ASP A 38 16.72 12.66 -13.45
C ASP A 38 17.59 13.57 -12.57
N HIS A 39 18.01 13.08 -11.40
CA HIS A 39 18.91 13.85 -10.54
C HIS A 39 20.25 14.15 -11.21
N ARG A 40 20.87 13.14 -11.85
CA ARG A 40 22.16 13.34 -12.58
C ARG A 40 22.02 14.30 -13.75
N ALA A 41 20.85 14.34 -14.38
CA ALA A 41 20.56 15.30 -15.46
C ALA A 41 20.22 16.72 -14.95
N GLY A 42 20.22 16.94 -13.63
CA GLY A 42 19.87 18.22 -13.02
C GLY A 42 18.37 18.54 -13.04
N HIS A 43 17.52 17.56 -13.35
CA HIS A 43 16.08 17.73 -13.34
C HIS A 43 15.49 17.73 -11.94
N SER A 44 14.36 18.42 -11.74
CA SER A 44 13.62 18.37 -10.47
C SER A 44 13.03 17.00 -10.25
N LEU A 45 13.22 16.44 -9.05
CA LEU A 45 12.64 15.15 -8.66
C LEU A 45 11.21 15.23 -8.14
N VAL A 46 10.65 16.44 -7.94
CA VAL A 46 9.30 16.64 -7.38
C VAL A 46 8.25 15.95 -8.26
N GLY A 47 8.24 16.21 -9.54
CA GLY A 47 7.30 15.61 -10.50
C GLY A 47 7.41 14.08 -10.58
N PRO A 48 8.60 13.51 -10.85
CA PRO A 48 8.83 12.06 -10.87
C PRO A 48 8.46 11.38 -9.56
N TYR A 49 8.81 11.97 -8.40
CA TYR A 49 8.43 11.43 -7.09
C TYR A 49 6.92 11.42 -6.89
N ALA A 50 6.25 12.56 -7.12
CA ALA A 50 4.81 12.69 -6.97
C ALA A 50 4.03 11.75 -7.91
N LYS A 51 4.47 11.63 -9.17
CA LYS A 51 3.89 10.68 -10.13
C LYS A 51 4.09 9.23 -9.68
N GLY A 52 5.30 8.85 -9.28
CA GLY A 52 5.60 7.50 -8.79
C GLY A 52 4.80 7.14 -7.55
N THR A 53 4.66 8.07 -6.61
CA THR A 53 3.83 7.91 -5.41
C THR A 53 2.34 7.75 -5.78
N ALA A 54 1.82 8.54 -6.73
CA ALA A 54 0.44 8.40 -7.19
C ALA A 54 0.19 7.04 -7.87
N ILE A 55 1.13 6.55 -8.69
CA ILE A 55 1.02 5.20 -9.30
C ILE A 55 1.00 4.13 -8.22
N PHE A 56 1.90 4.22 -7.23
CA PHE A 56 1.96 3.24 -6.15
C PHE A 56 0.69 3.25 -5.30
N THR A 57 0.25 4.43 -4.83
CA THR A 57 -0.98 4.56 -4.04
C THR A 57 -2.22 4.13 -4.80
N GLY A 58 -2.26 4.37 -6.13
CA GLY A 58 -3.35 3.95 -7.00
C GLY A 58 -3.50 2.43 -7.14
N ILE A 59 -2.48 1.66 -6.76
CA ILE A 59 -2.51 0.19 -6.70
C ILE A 59 -2.63 -0.28 -5.24
N ALA A 60 -1.78 0.25 -4.36
CA ALA A 60 -1.67 -0.21 -2.98
C ALA A 60 -2.92 0.10 -2.14
N TRP A 61 -3.51 1.29 -2.28
CA TRP A 61 -4.67 1.67 -1.48
C TRP A 61 -5.94 0.89 -1.82
N PRO A 62 -6.33 0.71 -3.10
CA PRO A 62 -7.45 -0.18 -3.44
C PRO A 62 -7.24 -1.61 -2.98
N PHE A 63 -6.00 -2.11 -3.10
CA PHE A 63 -5.65 -3.44 -2.61
C PHE A 63 -5.83 -3.53 -1.08
N MET A 64 -5.27 -2.59 -0.31
CA MET A 64 -5.41 -2.56 1.15
C MET A 64 -6.86 -2.37 1.58
N GLY A 65 -7.64 -1.53 0.87
CA GLY A 65 -9.07 -1.38 1.08
C GLY A 65 -9.83 -2.69 0.83
N GLY A 66 -9.48 -3.41 -0.22
CA GLY A 66 -10.03 -4.73 -0.54
C GLY A 66 -9.70 -5.78 0.55
N VAL A 67 -8.45 -5.82 1.01
CA VAL A 67 -8.05 -6.68 2.14
C VAL A 67 -8.84 -6.32 3.40
N ALA A 68 -8.99 -5.03 3.71
CA ALA A 68 -9.75 -4.59 4.87
C ALA A 68 -11.22 -5.03 4.84
N LEU A 69 -11.85 -4.96 3.66
CA LEU A 69 -13.27 -5.36 3.48
C LEU A 69 -13.46 -6.88 3.46
N MET A 70 -12.50 -7.62 2.90
CA MET A 70 -12.61 -9.06 2.67
C MET A 70 -11.71 -9.91 3.57
N SER A 71 -11.14 -9.34 4.62
CA SER A 71 -10.15 -10.00 5.49
C SER A 71 -10.63 -11.36 5.98
N GLY A 72 -11.90 -11.48 6.39
CA GLY A 72 -12.49 -12.73 6.86
C GLY A 72 -12.52 -13.82 5.78
N ASP A 73 -13.02 -13.49 4.61
CA ASP A 73 -13.13 -14.41 3.48
C ASP A 73 -11.74 -14.84 2.97
N ILE A 74 -10.81 -13.89 2.89
CA ILE A 74 -9.44 -14.16 2.41
C ILE A 74 -8.70 -15.06 3.42
N ILE A 75 -8.82 -14.78 4.72
CA ILE A 75 -8.20 -15.62 5.77
C ILE A 75 -8.81 -17.02 5.78
N ALA A 76 -10.13 -17.13 5.67
CA ALA A 76 -10.81 -18.42 5.60
C ALA A 76 -10.37 -19.23 4.38
N LEU A 77 -10.16 -18.58 3.23
CA LEU A 77 -9.69 -19.23 2.01
C LEU A 77 -8.24 -19.70 2.10
N LEU A 78 -7.33 -18.84 2.60
CA LEU A 78 -5.89 -19.11 2.57
C LEU A 78 -5.41 -19.98 3.76
N PHE A 79 -6.02 -19.78 4.92
CA PHE A 79 -5.54 -20.41 6.16
C PHE A 79 -6.58 -21.33 6.81
N GLY A 80 -7.84 -21.24 6.37
CA GLY A 80 -8.95 -22.01 6.91
C GLY A 80 -9.75 -21.27 7.99
N PRO A 81 -10.99 -21.73 8.28
CA PRO A 81 -11.93 -21.05 9.15
C PRO A 81 -11.46 -20.94 10.61
N GLN A 82 -10.54 -21.81 11.06
CA GLN A 82 -9.96 -21.75 12.40
C GLN A 82 -9.16 -20.45 12.67
N TRP A 83 -8.81 -19.69 11.63
CA TRP A 83 -8.05 -18.45 11.74
C TRP A 83 -8.91 -17.17 11.66
N HIS A 84 -10.25 -17.29 11.77
CA HIS A 84 -11.17 -16.17 11.65
C HIS A 84 -10.86 -15.01 12.60
N GLU A 85 -10.32 -15.29 13.80
CA GLU A 85 -9.90 -14.26 14.76
C GLU A 85 -8.75 -13.36 14.27
N ALA A 86 -8.02 -13.77 13.22
CA ALA A 86 -7.01 -12.94 12.60
C ALA A 86 -7.59 -11.87 11.66
N ALA A 87 -8.86 -11.99 11.25
CA ALA A 87 -9.49 -11.08 10.27
C ALA A 87 -9.57 -9.62 10.76
N PRO A 88 -10.02 -9.29 11.97
CA PRO A 88 -10.02 -7.91 12.46
C PRO A 88 -8.62 -7.31 12.53
N LEU A 89 -7.62 -8.13 12.86
CA LEU A 89 -6.23 -7.71 12.91
C LEU A 89 -5.69 -7.41 11.51
N ALA A 90 -6.01 -8.25 10.51
CA ALA A 90 -5.66 -8.02 9.12
C ALA A 90 -6.30 -6.72 8.57
N THR A 91 -7.56 -6.45 8.93
CA THR A 91 -8.22 -5.17 8.61
C THR A 91 -7.46 -3.98 9.18
N LEU A 92 -7.11 -4.00 10.46
CA LEU A 92 -6.38 -2.91 11.10
C LEU A 92 -5.00 -2.70 10.49
N LEU A 93 -4.27 -3.78 10.21
CA LEU A 93 -2.95 -3.72 9.60
C LEU A 93 -3.00 -3.25 8.14
N ALA A 94 -4.03 -3.64 7.37
CA ALA A 94 -4.25 -3.12 6.02
C ALA A 94 -4.49 -1.60 6.05
N LEU A 95 -5.33 -1.12 6.94
CA LEU A 95 -5.56 0.33 7.13
C LEU A 95 -4.29 1.05 7.61
N ALA A 96 -3.50 0.42 8.49
CA ALA A 96 -2.22 0.96 8.93
C ALA A 96 -1.21 1.15 7.78
N GLY A 97 -1.28 0.33 6.75
CA GLY A 97 -0.41 0.41 5.57
C GLY A 97 -0.72 1.59 4.64
N LEU A 98 -1.92 2.18 4.69
CA LEU A 98 -2.31 3.28 3.79
C LEU A 98 -1.36 4.49 3.89
N PRO A 99 -1.02 5.02 5.07
CA PRO A 99 -0.07 6.14 5.18
C PRO A 99 1.32 5.78 4.65
N TYR A 100 1.81 4.57 4.92
CA TYR A 100 3.13 4.13 4.47
C TYR A 100 3.30 4.23 2.96
N ALA A 101 2.24 3.94 2.19
CA ALA A 101 2.27 4.01 0.73
C ALA A 101 2.66 5.40 0.18
N LEU A 102 2.39 6.49 0.91
CA LEU A 102 2.77 7.85 0.51
C LEU A 102 4.29 8.07 0.50
N THR A 103 5.02 7.36 1.34
CA THR A 103 6.46 7.58 1.51
C THR A 103 7.32 6.39 1.11
N MET A 104 6.73 5.39 0.45
CA MET A 104 7.45 4.21 0.02
C MET A 104 8.65 4.52 -0.89
N LEU A 105 8.55 5.55 -1.74
CA LEU A 105 9.65 6.02 -2.61
C LEU A 105 10.64 6.95 -1.89
N ALA A 106 10.31 7.45 -0.71
CA ALA A 106 11.11 8.45 -0.01
C ALA A 106 12.57 8.02 0.27
N PRO A 107 12.84 6.79 0.75
CA PRO A 107 14.21 6.32 0.96
C PRO A 107 15.05 6.34 -0.32
N ASN A 108 14.42 6.05 -1.47
CA ASN A 108 15.10 6.00 -2.76
C ASN A 108 15.33 7.40 -3.33
N ALA A 109 14.38 8.33 -3.15
CA ALA A 109 14.56 9.74 -3.52
C ALA A 109 15.69 10.39 -2.71
N LEU A 110 15.76 10.12 -1.40
CA LEU A 110 16.86 10.59 -0.57
C LEU A 110 18.21 9.98 -0.98
N ALA A 111 18.24 8.70 -1.37
CA ALA A 111 19.46 8.07 -1.85
C ALA A 111 19.89 8.64 -3.21
N ALA A 112 18.97 8.86 -4.14
CA ALA A 112 19.23 9.44 -5.45
C ALA A 112 19.82 10.86 -5.37
N THR A 113 19.40 11.64 -4.36
CA THR A 113 19.94 12.99 -4.08
C THR A 113 21.20 12.99 -3.22
N GLY A 114 21.82 11.83 -2.94
CA GLY A 114 23.01 11.72 -2.11
C GLY A 114 22.75 11.92 -0.60
N GLN A 115 21.50 12.06 -0.17
CA GLN A 115 21.12 12.32 1.23
C GLN A 115 21.04 11.03 2.07
N ILE A 116 22.03 10.16 1.95
CA ILE A 116 22.07 8.85 2.63
C ILE A 116 22.02 9.00 4.15
N ARG A 117 22.66 10.07 4.70
CA ARG A 117 22.62 10.34 6.14
C ARG A 117 21.21 10.59 6.65
N ARG A 118 20.37 11.30 5.90
CA ARG A 118 18.96 11.55 6.27
C ARG A 118 18.13 10.27 6.22
N ARG A 119 18.35 9.45 5.19
CA ARG A 119 17.74 8.12 5.12
C ARG A 119 18.13 7.25 6.32
N LEU A 120 19.42 7.23 6.65
CA LEU A 120 19.95 6.48 7.79
C LEU A 120 19.40 6.99 9.12
N SER A 121 19.29 8.31 9.32
CA SER A 121 18.72 8.88 10.54
C SER A 121 17.28 8.42 10.76
N VAL A 122 16.43 8.42 9.72
CA VAL A 122 15.06 7.88 9.85
C VAL A 122 15.12 6.40 10.23
N ALA A 123 15.93 5.58 9.58
CA ALA A 123 16.03 4.15 9.86
C ALA A 123 16.49 3.88 11.30
N LEU A 124 17.49 4.62 11.79
CA LEU A 124 18.06 4.44 13.12
C LEU A 124 17.15 4.93 14.25
N TRP A 125 16.37 5.98 14.02
CA TRP A 125 15.43 6.47 15.03
C TRP A 125 14.10 5.73 14.99
N TYR A 126 13.54 5.56 13.79
CA TYR A 126 12.24 4.91 13.64
C TYR A 126 12.28 3.41 13.94
N GLY A 127 13.28 2.68 13.40
CA GLY A 127 13.33 1.21 13.51
C GLY A 127 13.37 0.72 14.97
N PRO A 128 14.37 1.11 15.77
CA PRO A 128 14.48 0.67 17.17
C PRO A 128 13.32 1.17 18.03
N THR A 129 12.87 2.42 17.84
CA THR A 129 11.75 2.99 18.60
C THR A 129 10.46 2.25 18.30
N HIS A 130 10.18 2.00 17.01
CA HIS A 130 8.98 1.25 16.60
C HIS A 130 9.00 -0.17 17.15
N LEU A 131 10.15 -0.86 17.08
CA LEU A 131 10.32 -2.21 17.63
C LEU A 131 10.10 -2.23 19.15
N ALA A 132 10.64 -1.24 19.87
CA ALA A 132 10.41 -1.11 21.32
C ALA A 132 8.93 -0.87 21.63
N CYS A 133 8.25 0.01 20.89
CA CYS A 133 6.81 0.26 21.07
C CYS A 133 5.97 -1.00 20.77
N VAL A 134 6.29 -1.74 19.72
CA VAL A 134 5.63 -3.02 19.41
C VAL A 134 5.85 -4.02 20.53
N GLY A 135 7.09 -4.16 21.04
CA GLY A 135 7.40 -5.02 22.17
C GLY A 135 6.60 -4.65 23.43
N LEU A 136 6.53 -3.35 23.75
CA LEU A 136 5.72 -2.89 24.89
C LEU A 136 4.22 -3.14 24.67
N ALA A 137 3.69 -2.84 23.49
CA ALA A 137 2.27 -3.05 23.16
C ALA A 137 1.88 -4.54 23.26
N ALA A 138 2.81 -5.45 22.97
CA ALA A 138 2.60 -6.88 23.07
C ALA A 138 2.31 -7.37 24.50
N PHE A 139 2.67 -6.60 25.55
CA PHE A 139 2.28 -6.93 26.92
C PHE A 139 0.79 -6.71 27.19
N TRP A 140 0.10 -5.86 26.42
CA TRP A 140 -1.34 -5.64 26.57
C TRP A 140 -2.14 -6.59 25.67
N ASN A 141 -2.19 -6.34 24.37
CA ASN A 141 -2.96 -7.15 23.42
C ASN A 141 -2.56 -6.86 21.96
N LEU A 142 -3.10 -7.68 21.03
CA LEU A 142 -2.84 -7.54 19.60
C LEU A 142 -3.38 -6.24 18.99
N HIS A 143 -4.48 -5.71 19.50
CA HIS A 143 -5.02 -4.43 19.03
C HIS A 143 -4.09 -3.26 19.36
N ALA A 144 -3.46 -3.29 20.54
CA ALA A 144 -2.43 -2.32 20.91
C ALA A 144 -1.22 -2.40 19.96
N VAL A 145 -0.80 -3.61 19.59
CA VAL A 145 0.25 -3.81 18.57
C VAL A 145 -0.18 -3.20 17.23
N ALA A 146 -1.39 -3.48 16.75
CA ALA A 146 -1.90 -2.90 15.51
C ALA A 146 -1.97 -1.37 15.55
N ALA A 147 -2.38 -0.79 16.68
CA ALA A 147 -2.38 0.66 16.89
C ALA A 147 -0.96 1.26 16.79
N VAL A 148 0.06 0.58 17.34
CA VAL A 148 1.46 0.99 17.19
C VAL A 148 1.91 0.99 15.73
N PHE A 149 1.45 0.06 14.90
CA PHE A 149 1.72 0.08 13.45
C PHE A 149 1.07 1.29 12.77
N VAL A 150 -0.18 1.65 13.12
CA VAL A 150 -0.84 2.85 12.59
C VAL A 150 -0.06 4.11 12.95
N ILE A 151 0.20 4.30 14.24
CA ILE A 151 0.91 5.49 14.75
C ILE A 151 2.34 5.54 14.19
N GLY A 152 3.04 4.40 14.17
CA GLY A 152 4.38 4.29 13.63
C GLY A 152 4.44 4.71 12.17
N ASN A 153 3.53 4.21 11.32
CA ASN A 153 3.50 4.58 9.91
C ASN A 153 3.19 6.08 9.73
N LEU A 154 2.33 6.69 10.55
CA LEU A 154 2.09 8.14 10.52
C LEU A 154 3.34 8.94 10.91
N VAL A 155 4.06 8.51 11.95
CA VAL A 155 5.34 9.11 12.36
C VAL A 155 6.38 8.99 11.24
N GLN A 156 6.47 7.82 10.61
CA GLN A 156 7.38 7.59 9.49
C GLN A 156 7.07 8.51 8.30
N VAL A 157 5.78 8.67 7.96
CA VAL A 157 5.33 9.62 6.94
C VAL A 157 5.75 11.04 7.28
N ALA A 158 5.55 11.47 8.52
CA ALA A 158 5.93 12.82 8.95
C ALA A 158 7.46 13.04 8.84
N MET A 159 8.27 12.06 9.29
CA MET A 159 9.73 12.13 9.20
C MET A 159 10.22 12.20 7.75
N TYR A 160 9.73 11.32 6.87
CA TYR A 160 10.14 11.34 5.45
C TYR A 160 9.63 12.59 4.74
N THR A 161 8.41 13.03 5.01
CA THR A 161 7.86 14.26 4.41
C THR A 161 8.72 15.47 4.76
N ARG A 162 9.11 15.62 6.03
CA ARG A 162 10.01 16.69 6.46
C ARG A 162 11.32 16.68 5.70
N HIS A 163 11.97 15.52 5.60
CA HIS A 163 13.25 15.42 4.86
C HIS A 163 13.10 15.67 3.36
N LEU A 164 12.02 15.17 2.76
CA LEU A 164 11.75 15.36 1.33
C LEU A 164 11.49 16.84 1.00
N THR A 165 10.68 17.53 1.81
CA THR A 165 10.37 18.95 1.59
C THR A 165 11.63 19.82 1.68
N GLU A 166 12.54 19.52 2.61
CA GLU A 166 13.82 20.21 2.74
C GLU A 166 14.78 19.92 1.56
N VAL A 167 14.88 18.66 1.13
CA VAL A 167 15.82 18.22 0.09
C VAL A 167 15.34 18.60 -1.31
N LEU A 168 14.06 18.37 -1.59
CA LEU A 168 13.49 18.66 -2.90
C LEU A 168 13.01 20.11 -3.04
N LYS A 169 13.06 20.91 -1.95
CA LYS A 169 12.55 22.29 -1.87
C LYS A 169 11.11 22.39 -2.35
N ALA A 170 10.28 21.42 -1.94
CA ALA A 170 8.88 21.28 -2.33
C ALA A 170 7.97 21.32 -1.12
N THR A 171 6.73 21.71 -1.32
CA THR A 171 5.71 21.62 -0.28
C THR A 171 5.12 20.21 -0.17
N PRO A 172 4.60 19.79 0.99
CA PRO A 172 3.90 18.50 1.12
C PRO A 172 2.78 18.34 0.09
N ARG A 173 2.10 19.46 -0.26
CA ARG A 173 1.03 19.45 -1.26
C ARG A 173 1.54 19.07 -2.65
N GLU A 174 2.68 19.61 -3.07
CA GLU A 174 3.27 19.26 -4.38
C GLU A 174 3.68 17.79 -4.45
N LEU A 175 4.16 17.22 -3.34
CA LEU A 175 4.57 15.82 -3.28
C LEU A 175 3.40 14.84 -3.32
N PHE A 176 2.25 15.19 -2.71
CA PHE A 176 1.15 14.26 -2.49
C PHE A 176 -0.16 14.61 -3.20
N ALA A 177 -0.31 15.83 -3.79
CA ALA A 177 -1.54 16.21 -4.49
C ALA A 177 -1.95 15.22 -5.60
N PRO A 178 -1.04 14.63 -6.40
CA PRO A 178 -1.43 13.63 -7.40
C PRO A 178 -2.03 12.37 -6.80
N SER A 179 -1.70 12.02 -5.53
CA SER A 179 -2.27 10.86 -4.84
C SER A 179 -3.74 11.07 -4.42
N TRP A 180 -4.29 12.30 -4.51
CA TRP A 180 -5.72 12.53 -4.27
C TRP A 180 -6.61 11.75 -5.24
N VAL A 181 -6.16 11.59 -6.48
CA VAL A 181 -6.86 10.76 -7.47
C VAL A 181 -6.88 9.29 -7.04
N SER A 182 -5.82 8.83 -6.35
CA SER A 182 -5.77 7.47 -5.78
C SER A 182 -6.79 7.27 -4.65
N VAL A 183 -7.10 8.33 -3.86
CA VAL A 183 -8.17 8.26 -2.85
C VAL A 183 -9.52 8.01 -3.51
N GLN A 184 -9.86 8.80 -4.54
CA GLN A 184 -11.12 8.66 -5.27
C GLN A 184 -11.23 7.28 -5.91
N LEU A 185 -10.14 6.80 -6.51
CA LEU A 185 -10.05 5.46 -7.10
C LEU A 185 -10.28 4.36 -6.05
N THR A 186 -9.67 4.51 -4.88
CA THR A 186 -9.84 3.57 -3.76
C THR A 186 -11.28 3.53 -3.27
N LEU A 187 -11.90 4.70 -3.08
CA LEU A 187 -13.30 4.78 -2.66
C LEU A 187 -14.24 4.12 -3.69
N GLY A 188 -14.00 4.34 -4.98
CA GLY A 188 -14.75 3.67 -6.05
C GLY A 188 -14.59 2.15 -6.04
N CYS A 189 -13.35 1.67 -5.84
CA CYS A 189 -13.07 0.24 -5.70
C CYS A 189 -13.75 -0.37 -4.47
N CYS A 190 -13.63 0.29 -3.32
CA CYS A 190 -14.26 -0.17 -2.08
C CYS A 190 -15.78 -0.18 -2.19
N ALA A 191 -16.38 0.80 -2.86
CA ALA A 191 -17.82 0.82 -3.13
C ALA A 191 -18.25 -0.35 -4.03
N GLY A 192 -17.54 -0.58 -5.13
CA GLY A 192 -17.80 -1.73 -6.03
C GLY A 192 -17.65 -3.07 -5.33
N LEU A 193 -16.60 -3.23 -4.52
CA LEU A 193 -16.37 -4.40 -3.69
C LEU A 193 -17.46 -4.60 -2.64
N GLY A 194 -17.86 -3.54 -1.94
CA GLY A 194 -18.92 -3.59 -0.92
C GLY A 194 -20.27 -3.98 -1.53
N LEU A 195 -20.62 -3.45 -2.70
CA LEU A 195 -21.82 -3.83 -3.43
C LEU A 195 -21.81 -5.31 -3.84
N ALA A 196 -20.67 -5.79 -4.34
CA ALA A 196 -20.51 -7.21 -4.70
C ALA A 196 -20.61 -8.11 -3.46
N GLN A 197 -20.07 -7.68 -2.33
CA GLN A 197 -20.16 -8.43 -1.07
C GLN A 197 -21.61 -8.49 -0.57
N LEU A 198 -22.35 -7.39 -0.60
CA LEU A 198 -23.78 -7.37 -0.26
C LEU A 198 -24.57 -8.29 -1.18
N ALA A 199 -24.38 -8.19 -2.50
CA ALA A 199 -25.07 -9.05 -3.47
C ALA A 199 -24.73 -10.54 -3.24
N SER A 200 -23.50 -10.87 -2.90
CA SER A 200 -23.06 -12.24 -2.62
C SER A 200 -23.70 -12.82 -1.35
N HIS A 201 -23.98 -11.99 -0.35
CA HIS A 201 -24.71 -12.38 0.86
C HIS A 201 -26.18 -12.64 0.57
N GLU A 202 -26.85 -11.75 -0.17
CA GLU A 202 -28.26 -11.95 -0.60
C GLU A 202 -28.43 -13.24 -1.43
N LEU A 203 -27.47 -13.53 -2.30
CA LEU A 203 -27.46 -14.75 -3.12
C LEU A 203 -26.97 -15.99 -2.36
N SER A 204 -26.62 -15.87 -1.09
CA SER A 204 -26.09 -16.95 -0.25
C SER A 204 -24.94 -17.73 -0.92
N LEU A 205 -24.05 -17.03 -1.62
CA LEU A 205 -22.98 -17.67 -2.38
C LEU A 205 -21.96 -18.36 -1.46
N PRO A 206 -21.48 -19.56 -1.83
CA PRO A 206 -20.34 -20.21 -1.17
C PRO A 206 -19.09 -19.32 -1.20
N LEU A 207 -18.12 -19.61 -0.33
CA LEU A 207 -16.90 -18.80 -0.14
C LEU A 207 -16.17 -18.51 -1.44
N ILE A 208 -15.89 -19.52 -2.26
CA ILE A 208 -15.10 -19.35 -3.49
C ILE A 208 -15.82 -18.47 -4.53
N PRO A 209 -17.08 -18.75 -4.95
CA PRO A 209 -17.80 -17.87 -5.86
C PRO A 209 -17.94 -16.44 -5.34
N ARG A 210 -18.13 -16.25 -4.02
CA ARG A 210 -18.19 -14.92 -3.39
C ARG A 210 -16.88 -14.16 -3.58
N ILE A 211 -15.74 -14.78 -3.28
CA ILE A 211 -14.43 -14.15 -3.46
C ILE A 211 -14.19 -13.82 -4.94
N VAL A 212 -14.49 -14.72 -5.85
CA VAL A 212 -14.33 -14.48 -7.30
C VAL A 212 -15.18 -13.29 -7.74
N LEU A 213 -16.44 -13.22 -7.34
CA LEU A 213 -17.33 -12.10 -7.64
C LEU A 213 -16.75 -10.77 -7.13
N CYS A 214 -16.30 -10.74 -5.88
CA CYS A 214 -15.72 -9.55 -5.27
C CYS A 214 -14.41 -9.12 -5.97
N VAL A 215 -13.54 -10.07 -6.30
CA VAL A 215 -12.28 -9.77 -7.01
C VAL A 215 -12.57 -9.22 -8.42
N VAL A 216 -13.50 -9.83 -9.15
CA VAL A 216 -13.89 -9.36 -10.49
C VAL A 216 -14.53 -7.97 -10.41
N ALA A 217 -15.44 -7.75 -9.47
CA ALA A 217 -16.09 -6.45 -9.25
C ALA A 217 -15.06 -5.37 -8.84
N GLY A 218 -14.14 -5.69 -7.92
CA GLY A 218 -13.07 -4.79 -7.50
C GLY A 218 -12.12 -4.43 -8.63
N ALA A 219 -11.69 -5.42 -9.43
CA ALA A 219 -10.84 -5.20 -10.61
C ALA A 219 -11.57 -4.38 -11.69
N GLY A 220 -12.85 -4.68 -11.95
CA GLY A 220 -13.69 -3.90 -12.86
C GLY A 220 -13.88 -2.46 -12.41
N ALA A 221 -14.18 -2.25 -11.12
CA ALA A 221 -14.29 -0.92 -10.53
C ALA A 221 -12.95 -0.15 -10.60
N TRP A 222 -11.82 -0.83 -10.34
CA TRP A 222 -10.49 -0.24 -10.49
C TRP A 222 -10.24 0.24 -11.92
N LEU A 223 -10.47 -0.61 -12.92
CA LEU A 223 -10.29 -0.27 -14.33
C LEU A 223 -11.20 0.89 -14.75
N ALA A 224 -12.48 0.84 -14.38
CA ALA A 224 -13.44 1.89 -14.68
C ALA A 224 -13.05 3.24 -14.04
N CYS A 225 -12.78 3.24 -12.74
CA CYS A 225 -12.36 4.46 -12.02
C CYS A 225 -11.02 4.99 -12.53
N ALA A 226 -10.03 4.12 -12.78
CA ALA A 226 -8.72 4.53 -13.29
C ALA A 226 -8.83 5.15 -14.71
N ALA A 227 -9.75 4.65 -15.55
CA ALA A 227 -10.02 5.20 -16.87
C ALA A 227 -10.76 6.54 -16.78
N LEU A 228 -11.82 6.63 -15.97
CA LEU A 228 -12.62 7.84 -15.78
C LEU A 228 -11.81 8.99 -15.17
N LEU A 229 -11.01 8.69 -14.15
CA LEU A 229 -10.18 9.66 -13.45
C LEU A 229 -8.85 9.95 -14.17
N ARG A 230 -8.59 9.31 -15.33
CA ARG A 230 -7.33 9.41 -16.08
C ARG A 230 -6.11 9.20 -15.18
N HIS A 231 -6.19 8.22 -14.30
CA HIS A 231 -5.14 7.97 -13.29
C HIS A 231 -3.79 7.65 -13.95
N PRO A 232 -2.65 8.16 -13.43
CA PRO A 232 -1.31 7.91 -14.00
C PRO A 232 -0.96 6.42 -14.18
N ALA A 233 -1.46 5.54 -13.31
CA ALA A 233 -1.28 4.10 -13.43
C ALA A 233 -1.83 3.53 -14.75
N MET A 234 -2.93 4.09 -15.31
CA MET A 234 -3.50 3.62 -16.57
C MET A 234 -2.56 3.85 -17.76
N THR A 235 -1.76 4.90 -17.74
CA THR A 235 -0.78 5.14 -18.81
C THR A 235 0.31 4.07 -18.82
N GLU A 236 0.74 3.62 -17.66
CA GLU A 236 1.76 2.56 -17.54
C GLU A 236 1.18 1.18 -17.90
N VAL A 237 -0.07 0.90 -17.52
CA VAL A 237 -0.77 -0.33 -17.95
C VAL A 237 -0.89 -0.38 -19.48
N ARG A 238 -1.29 0.71 -20.11
CA ARG A 238 -1.38 0.80 -21.59
C ARG A 238 -0.01 0.59 -22.24
N ARG A 239 1.05 1.19 -21.71
CA ARG A 239 2.42 0.99 -22.21
C ARG A 239 2.86 -0.46 -22.09
N ALA A 240 2.59 -1.11 -20.95
CA ALA A 240 2.92 -2.52 -20.75
C ALA A 240 2.20 -3.42 -21.77
N LEU A 241 0.91 -3.16 -22.02
CA LEU A 241 0.13 -3.89 -23.02
C LEU A 241 0.62 -3.69 -24.45
N THR A 242 1.04 -2.47 -24.82
CA THR A 242 1.62 -2.24 -26.16
C THR A 242 2.95 -2.94 -26.34
N HIS A 243 3.81 -2.97 -25.33
CA HIS A 243 5.07 -3.72 -25.36
C HIS A 243 4.89 -5.25 -25.45
N LEU A 244 3.86 -5.80 -24.82
CA LEU A 244 3.53 -7.22 -24.95
C LEU A 244 3.05 -7.56 -26.36
N ARG A 245 2.22 -6.70 -26.97
CA ARG A 245 1.77 -6.88 -28.37
C ARG A 245 2.90 -6.83 -29.38
N SER A 246 3.88 -5.93 -29.18
CA SER A 246 5.03 -5.80 -30.10
C SER A 246 6.06 -6.95 -29.99
N ARG A 247 5.99 -7.80 -28.97
CA ARG A 247 6.85 -9.00 -28.83
C ARG A 247 6.24 -10.25 -29.45
N HIS A 248 4.95 -10.22 -29.78
CA HIS A 248 4.21 -11.35 -30.37
C HIS A 248 3.80 -11.08 -31.84
N ALA A 249 4.15 -9.91 -32.38
CA ALA A 249 4.07 -9.57 -33.80
C ALA A 249 5.46 -9.57 -34.43
#